data_c7b2f99aa669c4805e4164ab8407d314
#
_entry.id   c7b2f99aa669c4805e4164ab8407d314
#
_cell.length_a   1.000
_cell.length_b   1.000
_cell.length_c   1.000
_cell.angle_alpha   90.00
_cell.angle_beta   90.00
_cell.angle_gamma   90.00
#
_symmetry.space_group_name_H-M   'P 1'
#
loop_
_entity.id
_entity.type
_entity.pdbx_description
1 polymer ?
#
loop_
_entity_poly.entity_id
_entity_poly.type
_entity_poly.pdbx_seq_one_letter_code
_entity_poly.pdbx_strand_id
1 'polypeptide(L)'
;MIRKRVLCLALCLLLAAGCAAAEKDPASVPELKLWEKMRFDDVKELLSQYPNLKKAEMYATHLSASQADELAALFPQVEFGWTLKIGSDHLVRTDAEAFSTRHRSGSPGHSAKELSVLRYCKKLKALDIGHNNADDIAWIAELKDLRVLIIAINKITDLSPLAGLEKLEYLEVFSNRVTDISPLKGLTRLMDLNIGYNRIEDFTPLYGMTQLKRLWLFRSANRGIPGVPKDVTETLKEKLPQTQINWKAEPTLGGWREHPHYDVIKEMFQGTYYIPFSDSFPDGEGQP
;
A
#
# COMPACT_ATOMS: atom_id res chain seq x y z
N MET A 1 21.68 -36.95 -5.90
CA MET A 1 21.25 -36.89 -4.48
C MET A 1 20.20 -35.78 -4.23
N ILE A 2 20.28 -34.64 -4.88
CA ILE A 2 19.33 -33.49 -4.73
C ILE A 2 17.92 -33.87 -5.21
N ARG A 3 17.75 -34.55 -6.35
CA ARG A 3 16.43 -34.98 -6.88
C ARG A 3 15.60 -35.81 -5.89
N LYS A 4 16.25 -36.69 -5.10
CA LYS A 4 15.55 -37.50 -4.10
C LYS A 4 15.09 -36.70 -2.87
N ARG A 5 15.78 -35.58 -2.53
CA ARG A 5 15.39 -34.72 -1.40
C ARG A 5 14.18 -33.84 -1.72
N VAL A 6 14.10 -33.30 -2.93
CA VAL A 6 12.94 -32.44 -3.34
C VAL A 6 11.69 -33.33 -3.51
N LEU A 7 11.84 -34.53 -4.09
CA LEU A 7 10.73 -35.49 -4.19
C LEU A 7 10.26 -35.98 -2.81
N CYS A 8 11.16 -36.17 -1.84
CA CYS A 8 10.82 -36.55 -0.46
C CYS A 8 10.12 -35.41 0.29
N LEU A 9 10.50 -34.15 0.06
CA LEU A 9 9.86 -32.99 0.65
C LEU A 9 8.41 -32.81 0.13
N ALA A 10 8.18 -32.96 -1.15
CA ALA A 10 6.83 -32.92 -1.73
C ALA A 10 5.94 -34.07 -1.18
N LEU A 11 6.53 -35.25 -0.98
CA LEU A 11 5.84 -36.43 -0.39
C LEU A 11 5.50 -36.20 1.10
N CYS A 12 6.41 -35.61 1.89
CA CYS A 12 6.15 -35.29 3.31
C CYS A 12 5.08 -34.26 3.51
N LEU A 13 4.93 -33.26 2.61
CA LEU A 13 3.91 -32.23 2.68
C LEU A 13 2.49 -32.77 2.41
N LEU A 14 2.35 -33.85 1.65
CA LEU A 14 1.08 -34.55 1.44
C LEU A 14 0.72 -35.52 2.61
N LEU A 15 1.68 -35.96 3.40
CA LEU A 15 1.48 -36.88 4.51
C LEU A 15 1.02 -36.25 5.82
N ALA A 16 1.17 -34.93 5.99
CA ALA A 16 0.67 -34.21 7.18
C ALA A 16 -0.86 -34.15 7.28
N ALA A 17 -1.59 -34.59 6.27
CA ALA A 17 -3.06 -34.59 6.23
C ALA A 17 -3.69 -35.97 6.57
N GLY A 18 -2.93 -36.92 7.12
CA GLY A 18 -3.49 -38.13 7.76
C GLY A 18 -4.27 -39.10 6.88
N CYS A 19 -4.10 -39.07 5.54
CA CYS A 19 -4.63 -40.08 4.62
C CYS A 19 -3.52 -40.58 3.71
N ALA A 20 -3.46 -41.90 3.48
CA ALA A 20 -2.67 -42.52 2.44
C ALA A 20 -3.11 -41.97 1.06
N ALA A 21 -2.56 -40.85 0.66
CA ALA A 21 -2.83 -40.27 -0.64
C ALA A 21 -1.99 -40.97 -1.68
N ALA A 22 -2.64 -41.60 -2.66
CA ALA A 22 -2.04 -41.93 -3.92
C ALA A 22 -1.27 -40.71 -4.46
N GLU A 23 -0.06 -40.90 -5.00
CA GLU A 23 0.70 -39.82 -5.66
C GLU A 23 -0.21 -39.18 -6.71
N LYS A 24 -0.65 -37.98 -6.42
CA LYS A 24 -1.44 -37.21 -7.41
C LYS A 24 -0.51 -36.84 -8.54
N ASP A 25 -0.93 -37.09 -9.77
CA ASP A 25 -0.26 -36.56 -10.94
C ASP A 25 -0.02 -35.04 -10.78
N PRO A 26 1.24 -34.58 -10.83
CA PRO A 26 1.53 -33.14 -10.73
C PRO A 26 0.73 -32.29 -11.69
N ALA A 27 0.35 -32.78 -12.86
CA ALA A 27 -0.49 -32.09 -13.83
C ALA A 27 -1.94 -31.91 -13.33
N SER A 28 -2.37 -32.66 -12.33
CA SER A 28 -3.73 -32.56 -11.76
C SER A 28 -3.82 -31.60 -10.56
N VAL A 29 -2.70 -30.98 -10.13
CA VAL A 29 -2.63 -30.14 -8.94
C VAL A 29 -2.74 -28.66 -9.32
N PRO A 30 -3.88 -27.98 -9.05
CA PRO A 30 -4.05 -26.57 -9.34
C PRO A 30 -3.52 -25.66 -8.24
N GLU A 31 -3.36 -26.14 -7.01
CA GLU A 31 -2.94 -25.35 -5.84
C GLU A 31 -1.90 -26.09 -4.99
N LEU A 32 -0.89 -25.34 -4.55
CA LEU A 32 0.16 -25.82 -3.62
C LEU A 32 0.16 -24.94 -2.36
N LYS A 33 0.40 -25.59 -1.20
CA LYS A 33 0.68 -24.92 0.08
C LYS A 33 1.98 -25.42 0.64
N LEU A 34 2.95 -24.51 0.75
CA LEU A 34 4.30 -24.80 1.22
C LEU A 34 4.47 -24.16 2.60
N TRP A 35 4.48 -24.99 3.64
CA TRP A 35 4.52 -24.55 5.04
C TRP A 35 5.93 -24.33 5.56
N GLU A 36 6.95 -24.83 4.82
CA GLU A 36 8.35 -24.75 5.20
C GLU A 36 9.08 -23.66 4.44
N LYS A 37 10.11 -23.11 5.08
CA LYS A 37 11.02 -22.19 4.42
C LYS A 37 11.88 -22.94 3.40
N MET A 38 11.82 -22.51 2.16
CA MET A 38 12.58 -23.07 1.06
C MET A 38 13.63 -22.10 0.54
N ARG A 39 14.69 -22.65 -0.08
CA ARG A 39 15.62 -21.84 -0.88
C ARG A 39 14.95 -21.46 -2.18
N PHE A 40 15.30 -20.30 -2.72
CA PHE A 40 14.69 -19.76 -3.93
C PHE A 40 14.79 -20.73 -5.13
N ASP A 41 15.98 -21.36 -5.33
CA ASP A 41 16.17 -22.30 -6.43
C ASP A 41 15.35 -23.59 -6.26
N ASP A 42 15.19 -24.07 -5.03
CA ASP A 42 14.35 -25.24 -4.72
C ASP A 42 12.87 -24.95 -5.00
N VAL A 43 12.42 -23.72 -4.75
CA VAL A 43 11.06 -23.26 -5.11
C VAL A 43 10.86 -23.29 -6.63
N LYS A 44 11.79 -22.75 -7.41
CA LYS A 44 11.69 -22.78 -8.90
C LYS A 44 11.64 -24.19 -9.44
N GLU A 45 12.51 -25.07 -8.93
CA GLU A 45 12.55 -26.48 -9.34
C GLU A 45 11.22 -27.18 -8.98
N LEU A 46 10.69 -26.94 -7.77
CA LEU A 46 9.43 -27.53 -7.35
C LEU A 46 8.26 -27.05 -8.22
N LEU A 47 8.09 -25.74 -8.41
CA LEU A 47 6.97 -25.18 -9.17
C LEU A 47 6.98 -25.64 -10.63
N SER A 48 8.16 -25.85 -11.23
CA SER A 48 8.29 -26.35 -12.61
C SER A 48 7.73 -27.74 -12.82
N GLN A 49 7.53 -28.50 -11.74
CA GLN A 49 6.94 -29.85 -11.82
C GLN A 49 5.42 -29.84 -11.94
N TYR A 50 4.77 -28.66 -11.73
CA TYR A 50 3.32 -28.50 -11.70
C TYR A 50 2.82 -27.63 -12.87
N PRO A 51 2.69 -28.17 -14.09
CA PRO A 51 2.41 -27.37 -15.30
C PRO A 51 1.07 -26.65 -15.28
N ASN A 52 0.09 -27.16 -14.54
CA ASN A 52 -1.27 -26.60 -14.44
C ASN A 52 -1.51 -25.83 -13.14
N LEU A 53 -0.45 -25.48 -12.41
CA LEU A 53 -0.55 -24.73 -11.17
C LEU A 53 -1.18 -23.35 -11.41
N LYS A 54 -2.18 -23.02 -10.57
CA LYS A 54 -2.89 -21.73 -10.57
C LYS A 54 -2.58 -20.90 -9.34
N LYS A 55 -2.27 -21.57 -8.21
CA LYS A 55 -2.01 -20.91 -6.92
C LYS A 55 -0.91 -21.61 -6.15
N ALA A 56 0.01 -20.81 -5.57
CA ALA A 56 1.06 -21.29 -4.67
C ALA A 56 1.12 -20.41 -3.41
N GLU A 57 0.78 -20.97 -2.25
CA GLU A 57 0.93 -20.32 -0.95
C GLU A 57 2.23 -20.77 -0.29
N MET A 58 3.16 -19.84 -0.08
CA MET A 58 4.52 -20.12 0.43
C MET A 58 4.99 -19.03 1.41
N TYR A 59 4.15 -18.68 2.37
CA TYR A 59 4.40 -17.59 3.30
C TYR A 59 5.59 -17.80 4.23
N ALA A 60 6.05 -19.01 4.45
CA ALA A 60 7.28 -19.29 5.19
C ALA A 60 8.56 -18.91 4.42
N THR A 61 8.48 -18.79 3.10
CA THR A 61 9.60 -18.40 2.24
C THR A 61 9.62 -16.88 2.07
N HIS A 62 10.74 -16.26 2.40
CA HIS A 62 10.92 -14.82 2.31
C HIS A 62 11.66 -14.46 1.03
N LEU A 63 11.02 -13.69 0.16
CA LEU A 63 11.56 -13.30 -1.13
C LEU A 63 12.01 -11.84 -1.16
N SER A 64 13.11 -11.56 -1.83
CA SER A 64 13.48 -10.21 -2.25
C SER A 64 12.62 -9.76 -3.44
N ALA A 65 12.62 -8.46 -3.73
CA ALA A 65 11.91 -7.92 -4.89
C ALA A 65 12.30 -8.62 -6.20
N SER A 66 13.62 -8.80 -6.45
CA SER A 66 14.09 -9.46 -7.67
C SER A 66 13.68 -10.93 -7.76
N GLN A 67 13.64 -11.65 -6.64
CA GLN A 67 13.16 -13.02 -6.60
C GLN A 67 11.66 -13.13 -6.87
N ALA A 68 10.87 -12.21 -6.31
CA ALA A 68 9.45 -12.13 -6.58
C ALA A 68 9.18 -11.83 -8.07
N ASP A 69 9.94 -10.90 -8.66
CA ASP A 69 9.85 -10.56 -10.09
C ASP A 69 10.21 -11.75 -10.98
N GLU A 70 11.28 -12.48 -10.63
CA GLU A 70 11.71 -13.66 -11.37
C GLU A 70 10.64 -14.76 -11.35
N LEU A 71 10.04 -15.06 -10.18
CA LEU A 71 8.97 -16.05 -10.09
C LEU A 71 7.71 -15.63 -10.85
N ALA A 72 7.31 -14.38 -10.73
CA ALA A 72 6.16 -13.87 -11.45
C ALA A 72 6.35 -13.94 -12.99
N ALA A 73 7.57 -13.71 -13.47
CA ALA A 73 7.91 -13.83 -14.88
C ALA A 73 7.96 -15.28 -15.37
N LEU A 74 8.48 -16.20 -14.54
CA LEU A 74 8.58 -17.63 -14.88
C LEU A 74 7.22 -18.34 -14.83
N PHE A 75 6.32 -17.91 -13.94
CA PHE A 75 5.03 -18.56 -13.72
C PHE A 75 3.88 -17.52 -13.76
N PRO A 76 3.66 -16.84 -14.89
CA PRO A 76 2.71 -15.72 -14.98
C PRO A 76 1.25 -16.13 -14.75
N GLN A 77 0.95 -17.46 -14.85
CA GLN A 77 -0.39 -17.99 -14.61
C GLN A 77 -0.66 -18.34 -13.13
N VAL A 78 0.36 -18.20 -12.25
CA VAL A 78 0.27 -18.59 -10.84
C VAL A 78 0.00 -17.39 -9.96
N GLU A 79 -1.07 -17.47 -9.17
CA GLU A 79 -1.30 -16.53 -8.06
C GLU A 79 -0.41 -16.94 -6.87
N PHE A 80 0.44 -16.04 -6.44
CA PHE A 80 1.39 -16.31 -5.37
C PHE A 80 0.96 -15.66 -4.03
N GLY A 81 0.93 -16.50 -2.97
CA GLY A 81 0.91 -16.06 -1.58
C GLY A 81 2.30 -16.21 -0.97
N TRP A 82 3.03 -15.13 -0.76
CA TRP A 82 4.41 -15.14 -0.24
C TRP A 82 4.66 -14.06 0.80
N THR A 83 5.82 -14.12 1.46
CA THR A 83 6.33 -13.07 2.33
C THR A 83 7.48 -12.35 1.62
N LEU A 84 7.33 -11.05 1.47
CA LEU A 84 8.25 -10.18 0.76
C LEU A 84 9.15 -9.44 1.75
N LYS A 85 10.41 -9.24 1.37
CA LYS A 85 11.36 -8.40 2.10
C LYS A 85 11.41 -7.00 1.53
N ILE A 86 11.32 -6.00 2.41
CA ILE A 86 11.57 -4.59 2.10
C ILE A 86 12.82 -4.19 2.88
N GLY A 87 13.92 -3.91 2.17
CA GLY A 87 15.20 -3.69 2.81
C GLY A 87 15.65 -4.89 3.66
N SER A 88 16.26 -4.61 4.81
CA SER A 88 16.74 -5.63 5.76
C SER A 88 15.78 -5.89 6.93
N ASP A 89 14.83 -5.00 7.18
CA ASP A 89 14.13 -4.84 8.46
C ASP A 89 12.62 -5.05 8.40
N HIS A 90 12.01 -5.07 7.21
CA HIS A 90 10.58 -5.29 7.07
C HIS A 90 10.25 -6.56 6.29
N LEU A 91 9.20 -7.22 6.76
CA LEU A 91 8.57 -8.36 6.09
C LEU A 91 7.08 -8.06 5.94
N VAL A 92 6.53 -8.35 4.76
CA VAL A 92 5.10 -8.22 4.49
C VAL A 92 4.59 -9.46 3.77
N ARG A 93 3.45 -9.99 4.22
CA ARG A 93 2.73 -11.04 3.50
C ARG A 93 1.87 -10.40 2.42
N THR A 94 1.77 -11.07 1.27
CA THR A 94 0.95 -10.55 0.16
C THR A 94 -0.56 -10.61 0.42
N ASP A 95 -0.98 -11.34 1.45
CA ASP A 95 -2.38 -11.37 1.91
C ASP A 95 -2.69 -10.36 3.03
N ALA A 96 -1.73 -9.53 3.44
CA ALA A 96 -1.95 -8.48 4.44
C ALA A 96 -2.94 -7.43 3.91
N GLU A 97 -3.84 -6.98 4.76
CA GLU A 97 -4.76 -5.88 4.46
C GLU A 97 -4.22 -4.52 4.91
N ALA A 98 -3.31 -4.49 5.88
CA ALA A 98 -2.64 -3.28 6.34
C ALA A 98 -1.14 -3.52 6.51
N PHE A 99 -0.33 -2.51 6.14
CA PHE A 99 1.12 -2.57 6.28
C PHE A 99 1.72 -1.18 6.50
N SER A 100 2.67 -1.09 7.42
CA SER A 100 3.44 0.14 7.68
C SER A 100 4.92 -0.15 7.76
N THR A 101 5.72 0.70 7.09
CA THR A 101 7.17 0.74 7.23
C THR A 101 7.62 1.56 8.43
N ARG A 102 6.90 1.54 9.54
CA ARG A 102 7.22 2.35 10.72
C ARG A 102 8.72 2.42 10.97
N HIS A 103 9.29 3.61 10.76
CA HIS A 103 10.70 3.81 11.04
C HIS A 103 10.99 3.71 12.53
N ARG A 104 11.97 2.88 12.87
CA ARG A 104 12.72 3.07 14.12
C ARG A 104 13.62 4.28 13.95
N SER A 105 13.65 5.17 14.94
CA SER A 105 14.52 6.33 14.94
C SER A 105 15.96 5.93 14.54
N GLY A 106 16.50 6.57 13.50
CA GLY A 106 17.86 6.31 13.00
C GLY A 106 17.99 5.30 11.86
N SER A 107 16.89 4.67 11.39
CA SER A 107 16.91 3.83 10.19
C SER A 107 16.90 4.69 8.93
N PRO A 108 17.75 4.43 7.92
CA PRO A 108 17.61 5.08 6.63
C PRO A 108 16.31 4.62 5.97
N GLY A 109 15.53 5.56 5.44
CA GLY A 109 14.27 5.21 4.76
C GLY A 109 14.49 4.35 3.51
N HIS A 110 13.50 3.55 3.17
CA HIS A 110 13.51 2.71 1.97
C HIS A 110 13.42 3.56 0.69
N SER A 111 14.10 3.11 -0.35
CA SER A 111 14.02 3.66 -1.70
C SER A 111 12.70 3.25 -2.40
N ALA A 112 12.33 3.96 -3.46
CA ALA A 112 11.20 3.58 -4.32
C ALA A 112 11.34 2.15 -4.85
N LYS A 113 12.56 1.73 -5.23
CA LYS A 113 12.85 0.37 -5.71
C LYS A 113 12.57 -0.70 -4.65
N GLU A 114 12.94 -0.48 -3.39
CA GLU A 114 12.67 -1.43 -2.30
C GLU A 114 11.19 -1.52 -1.99
N LEU A 115 10.48 -0.38 -2.00
CA LEU A 115 9.05 -0.31 -1.74
C LEU A 115 8.21 -0.89 -2.89
N SER A 116 8.70 -0.88 -4.12
CA SER A 116 7.94 -1.32 -5.29
C SER A 116 7.51 -2.80 -5.24
N VAL A 117 8.14 -3.61 -4.39
CA VAL A 117 7.72 -5.00 -4.16
C VAL A 117 6.31 -5.09 -3.58
N LEU A 118 5.82 -4.04 -2.93
CA LEU A 118 4.45 -3.97 -2.39
C LEU A 118 3.37 -4.06 -3.47
N ARG A 119 3.69 -3.87 -4.75
CA ARG A 119 2.75 -4.11 -5.86
C ARG A 119 2.14 -5.51 -5.88
N TYR A 120 2.80 -6.48 -5.24
CA TYR A 120 2.28 -7.85 -5.10
C TYR A 120 1.27 -8.01 -3.96
N CYS A 121 1.15 -7.02 -3.06
CA CYS A 121 0.22 -7.05 -1.92
C CYS A 121 -1.16 -6.51 -2.33
N LYS A 122 -1.85 -7.19 -3.26
CA LYS A 122 -3.10 -6.71 -3.87
C LYS A 122 -4.27 -6.59 -2.90
N LYS A 123 -4.16 -7.17 -1.70
CA LYS A 123 -5.20 -7.11 -0.65
C LYS A 123 -5.03 -5.92 0.29
N LEU A 124 -3.98 -5.09 0.09
CA LEU A 124 -3.78 -3.91 0.92
C LEU A 124 -4.92 -2.92 0.77
N LYS A 125 -5.51 -2.57 1.90
CA LYS A 125 -6.50 -1.51 2.10
C LYS A 125 -5.92 -0.33 2.87
N ALA A 126 -4.89 -0.56 3.70
CA ALA A 126 -4.17 0.48 4.42
C ALA A 126 -2.65 0.34 4.21
N LEU A 127 -2.00 1.43 3.80
CA LEU A 127 -0.56 1.47 3.54
C LEU A 127 0.06 2.74 4.13
N ASP A 128 1.09 2.56 4.96
CA ASP A 128 1.92 3.64 5.46
C ASP A 128 3.38 3.40 5.05
N ILE A 129 3.83 4.20 4.10
CA ILE A 129 5.24 4.31 3.69
C ILE A 129 5.78 5.73 3.92
N GLY A 130 5.26 6.40 4.93
CA GLY A 130 5.77 7.69 5.36
C GLY A 130 7.21 7.61 5.85
N HIS A 131 7.92 8.76 5.85
CA HIS A 131 9.31 8.87 6.31
C HIS A 131 10.31 7.97 5.55
N ASN A 132 10.11 7.77 4.25
CA ASN A 132 11.03 7.03 3.40
C ASN A 132 11.77 7.95 2.41
N ASN A 133 12.46 7.37 1.46
CA ASN A 133 13.16 8.07 0.39
C ASN A 133 12.50 7.84 -0.98
N ALA A 134 11.19 7.56 -1.00
CA ALA A 134 10.45 7.31 -2.21
C ALA A 134 10.30 8.59 -3.04
N ASP A 135 10.68 8.53 -4.30
CA ASP A 135 10.50 9.54 -5.34
C ASP A 135 9.57 9.06 -6.45
N ASP A 136 9.38 7.75 -6.57
CA ASP A 136 8.46 7.09 -7.50
C ASP A 136 7.49 6.18 -6.73
N ILE A 137 6.19 6.32 -7.05
CA ILE A 137 5.09 5.54 -6.49
C ILE A 137 4.21 4.91 -7.59
N ALA A 138 4.70 4.76 -8.82
CA ALA A 138 3.92 4.22 -9.94
C ALA A 138 3.27 2.86 -9.64
N TRP A 139 3.96 2.02 -8.88
CA TRP A 139 3.48 0.71 -8.45
C TRP A 139 2.23 0.76 -7.54
N ILE A 140 1.95 1.89 -6.86
CA ILE A 140 0.74 2.04 -6.02
C ILE A 140 -0.53 1.99 -6.87
N ALA A 141 -0.45 2.38 -8.14
CA ALA A 141 -1.59 2.32 -9.07
C ALA A 141 -2.21 0.92 -9.21
N GLU A 142 -1.47 -0.12 -8.85
CA GLU A 142 -1.93 -1.51 -8.88
C GLU A 142 -2.71 -1.95 -7.63
N LEU A 143 -2.70 -1.16 -6.56
CA LEU A 143 -3.32 -1.47 -5.27
C LEU A 143 -4.75 -0.88 -5.21
N LYS A 144 -5.65 -1.43 -6.01
CA LYS A 144 -7.01 -0.88 -6.24
C LYS A 144 -7.93 -0.90 -5.02
N ASP A 145 -7.59 -1.65 -3.99
CA ASP A 145 -8.38 -1.75 -2.76
C ASP A 145 -7.94 -0.77 -1.66
N LEU A 146 -6.93 0.09 -1.93
CA LEU A 146 -6.47 1.07 -0.95
C LEU A 146 -7.57 2.06 -0.55
N ARG A 147 -7.73 2.20 0.77
CA ARG A 147 -8.61 3.16 1.45
C ARG A 147 -7.84 4.15 2.30
N VAL A 148 -6.73 3.73 2.88
CA VAL A 148 -5.84 4.56 3.70
C VAL A 148 -4.45 4.56 3.08
N LEU A 149 -3.92 5.74 2.78
CA LEU A 149 -2.58 5.89 2.23
C LEU A 149 -1.82 7.02 2.94
N ILE A 150 -0.70 6.66 3.56
CA ILE A 150 0.25 7.59 4.17
C ILE A 150 1.57 7.51 3.42
N ILE A 151 1.87 8.56 2.66
CA ILE A 151 3.11 8.71 1.88
C ILE A 151 3.84 10.01 2.25
N ALA A 152 3.57 10.51 3.45
CA ALA A 152 4.15 11.75 3.96
C ALA A 152 5.67 11.65 4.15
N ILE A 153 6.37 12.80 4.06
CA ILE A 153 7.82 12.90 4.30
C ILE A 153 8.60 11.94 3.38
N ASN A 154 8.45 12.16 2.08
CA ASN A 154 9.14 11.47 1.01
C ASN A 154 9.69 12.51 -0.01
N LYS A 155 9.99 12.08 -1.23
CA LYS A 155 10.49 12.94 -2.32
C LYS A 155 9.55 12.96 -3.53
N ILE A 156 8.27 12.59 -3.33
CA ILE A 156 7.27 12.40 -4.37
C ILE A 156 6.96 13.73 -5.07
N THR A 157 6.89 13.69 -6.40
CA THR A 157 6.51 14.82 -7.25
C THR A 157 5.24 14.54 -8.04
N ASP A 158 4.98 13.29 -8.40
CA ASP A 158 3.88 12.86 -9.25
C ASP A 158 2.84 12.06 -8.47
N LEU A 159 1.58 12.52 -8.49
CA LEU A 159 0.43 11.84 -7.89
C LEU A 159 -0.45 11.12 -8.92
N SER A 160 -0.09 11.10 -10.20
CA SER A 160 -0.86 10.41 -11.25
C SER A 160 -1.17 8.94 -10.94
N PRO A 161 -0.29 8.17 -10.24
CA PRO A 161 -0.61 6.80 -9.84
C PRO A 161 -1.83 6.68 -8.91
N LEU A 162 -2.23 7.76 -8.24
CA LEU A 162 -3.37 7.76 -7.32
C LEU A 162 -4.71 7.96 -8.01
N ALA A 163 -4.73 8.50 -9.25
CA ALA A 163 -5.96 8.91 -9.93
C ALA A 163 -7.03 7.80 -10.07
N GLY A 164 -6.61 6.53 -10.12
CA GLY A 164 -7.51 5.38 -10.23
C GLY A 164 -7.75 4.62 -8.93
N LEU A 165 -7.43 5.21 -7.77
CA LEU A 165 -7.67 4.60 -6.45
C LEU A 165 -9.02 5.08 -5.87
N GLU A 166 -10.10 4.72 -6.54
CA GLU A 166 -11.46 5.23 -6.29
C GLU A 166 -11.99 4.93 -4.87
N LYS A 167 -11.39 3.94 -4.19
CA LYS A 167 -11.76 3.57 -2.81
C LYS A 167 -11.03 4.39 -1.74
N LEU A 168 -10.12 5.30 -2.12
CA LEU A 168 -9.28 6.03 -1.17
C LEU A 168 -10.13 7.02 -0.35
N GLU A 169 -10.05 6.88 0.99
CA GLU A 169 -10.81 7.65 1.98
C GLU A 169 -9.91 8.60 2.79
N TYR A 170 -8.64 8.22 2.99
CA TYR A 170 -7.68 8.97 3.79
C TYR A 170 -6.33 9.05 3.06
N LEU A 171 -5.80 10.26 2.90
CA LEU A 171 -4.52 10.51 2.24
C LEU A 171 -3.66 11.51 3.01
N GLU A 172 -2.46 11.07 3.43
CA GLU A 172 -1.39 11.96 3.89
C GLU A 172 -0.25 11.97 2.88
N VAL A 173 -0.03 13.13 2.27
CA VAL A 173 1.07 13.36 1.33
C VAL A 173 1.91 14.59 1.70
N PHE A 174 1.76 15.08 2.93
CA PHE A 174 2.51 16.26 3.38
C PHE A 174 4.03 16.05 3.36
N SER A 175 4.78 17.16 3.28
CA SER A 175 6.24 17.16 3.21
C SER A 175 6.79 16.30 2.06
N ASN A 176 6.29 16.58 0.85
CA ASN A 176 6.77 16.07 -0.41
C ASN A 176 7.15 17.22 -1.35
N ARG A 177 7.24 16.96 -2.65
CA ARG A 177 7.61 17.93 -3.69
C ARG A 177 6.52 18.09 -4.75
N VAL A 178 5.28 17.78 -4.38
CA VAL A 178 4.10 17.81 -5.25
C VAL A 178 3.79 19.23 -5.68
N THR A 179 3.55 19.43 -6.98
CA THR A 179 3.10 20.70 -7.57
C THR A 179 1.70 20.58 -8.16
N ASP A 180 1.35 19.41 -8.71
CA ASP A 180 0.05 19.13 -9.33
C ASP A 180 -0.77 18.15 -8.48
N ILE A 181 -1.97 18.57 -8.09
CA ILE A 181 -2.95 17.77 -7.35
C ILE A 181 -4.18 17.41 -8.20
N SER A 182 -4.15 17.68 -9.50
CA SER A 182 -5.24 17.32 -10.43
C SER A 182 -5.58 15.83 -10.44
N PRO A 183 -4.62 14.88 -10.21
CA PRO A 183 -4.94 13.46 -10.10
C PRO A 183 -5.89 13.10 -8.94
N LEU A 184 -6.01 13.96 -7.93
CA LEU A 184 -6.88 13.70 -6.76
C LEU A 184 -8.35 14.04 -7.04
N LYS A 185 -8.65 14.79 -8.10
CA LYS A 185 -10.00 15.31 -8.41
C LYS A 185 -11.06 14.21 -8.54
N GLY A 186 -10.67 13.01 -9.03
CA GLY A 186 -11.55 11.87 -9.23
C GLY A 186 -11.78 11.00 -7.99
N LEU A 187 -11.11 11.29 -6.87
CA LEU A 187 -11.19 10.47 -5.65
C LEU A 187 -12.42 10.85 -4.82
N THR A 188 -13.58 10.42 -5.28
CA THR A 188 -14.89 10.83 -4.74
C THR A 188 -15.19 10.29 -3.33
N ARG A 189 -14.40 9.32 -2.84
CA ARG A 189 -14.50 8.81 -1.45
C ARG A 189 -13.51 9.47 -0.49
N LEU A 190 -12.62 10.34 -0.97
CA LEU A 190 -11.58 10.94 -0.15
C LEU A 190 -12.16 11.94 0.84
N MET A 191 -12.20 11.55 2.12
CA MET A 191 -12.73 12.36 3.23
C MET A 191 -11.65 13.17 3.91
N ASP A 192 -10.45 12.62 4.06
CA ASP A 192 -9.35 13.22 4.80
C ASP A 192 -8.14 13.43 3.90
N LEU A 193 -7.75 14.68 3.70
CA LEU A 193 -6.64 15.05 2.83
C LEU A 193 -5.64 15.96 3.53
N ASN A 194 -4.40 15.52 3.66
CA ASN A 194 -3.30 16.32 4.18
C ASN A 194 -2.20 16.48 3.14
N ILE A 195 -2.14 17.67 2.53
CA ILE A 195 -1.16 18.05 1.49
C ILE A 195 -0.20 19.16 1.94
N GLY A 196 -0.09 19.38 3.24
CA GLY A 196 0.79 20.40 3.81
C GLY A 196 2.25 20.25 3.36
N TYR A 197 3.01 21.34 3.40
CA TYR A 197 4.43 21.34 3.00
C TYR A 197 4.72 20.77 1.60
N ASN A 198 3.83 21.03 0.62
CA ASN A 198 4.07 20.76 -0.79
C ASN A 198 4.22 22.07 -1.57
N ARG A 199 4.53 21.99 -2.87
CA ARG A 199 4.79 23.14 -3.75
C ARG A 199 3.61 23.44 -4.69
N ILE A 200 2.38 23.20 -4.22
CA ILE A 200 1.15 23.35 -4.99
C ILE A 200 0.93 24.82 -5.30
N GLU A 201 0.69 25.16 -6.56
CA GLU A 201 0.37 26.50 -7.01
C GLU A 201 -1.11 26.62 -7.42
N ASP A 202 -1.66 25.58 -8.02
CA ASP A 202 -3.08 25.51 -8.42
C ASP A 202 -3.89 24.67 -7.43
N PHE A 203 -4.83 25.30 -6.74
CA PHE A 203 -5.75 24.67 -5.79
C PHE A 203 -7.14 24.39 -6.40
N THR A 204 -7.35 24.73 -7.68
CA THR A 204 -8.67 24.55 -8.34
C THR A 204 -9.14 23.07 -8.35
N PRO A 205 -8.28 22.05 -8.38
CA PRO A 205 -8.73 20.67 -8.28
C PRO A 205 -9.51 20.35 -6.99
N LEU A 206 -9.28 21.11 -5.90
CA LEU A 206 -9.97 20.91 -4.62
C LEU A 206 -11.40 21.47 -4.61
N TYR A 207 -11.72 22.44 -5.48
CA TYR A 207 -12.99 23.18 -5.41
C TYR A 207 -14.24 22.32 -5.62
N GLY A 208 -14.09 21.18 -6.27
CA GLY A 208 -15.17 20.22 -6.49
C GLY A 208 -15.20 19.03 -5.53
N MET A 209 -14.24 18.92 -4.60
CA MET A 209 -14.13 17.78 -3.69
C MET A 209 -15.00 17.97 -2.45
N THR A 210 -16.31 18.10 -2.66
CA THR A 210 -17.29 18.43 -1.59
C THR A 210 -17.47 17.32 -0.55
N GLN A 211 -17.00 16.10 -0.84
CA GLN A 211 -16.96 14.96 0.07
C GLN A 211 -15.88 15.09 1.14
N LEU A 212 -14.90 16.01 0.98
CA LEU A 212 -13.87 16.22 1.98
C LEU A 212 -14.46 16.70 3.32
N LYS A 213 -14.11 15.99 4.38
CA LYS A 213 -14.42 16.35 5.77
C LYS A 213 -13.31 17.15 6.40
N ARG A 214 -12.05 16.79 6.10
CA ARG A 214 -10.86 17.46 6.64
C ARG A 214 -9.83 17.71 5.53
N LEU A 215 -9.29 18.94 5.50
CA LEU A 215 -8.30 19.40 4.53
C LEU A 215 -7.19 20.19 5.23
N TRP A 216 -5.96 19.68 5.22
CA TRP A 216 -4.78 20.34 5.78
C TRP A 216 -3.87 20.82 4.66
N LEU A 217 -3.63 22.15 4.64
CA LEU A 217 -2.91 22.87 3.57
C LEU A 217 -1.69 23.63 4.11
N PHE A 218 -1.24 23.38 5.33
CA PHE A 218 -0.22 24.19 5.97
C PHE A 218 1.05 24.34 5.12
N ARG A 219 1.50 25.59 4.98
CA ARG A 219 2.70 25.97 4.23
C ARG A 219 3.52 26.92 5.09
N SER A 220 4.83 26.91 4.93
CA SER A 220 5.73 27.73 5.74
C SER A 220 6.77 28.45 4.91
N ALA A 221 6.78 29.77 5.00
CA ALA A 221 7.80 30.61 4.37
C ALA A 221 9.23 30.26 4.87
N ASN A 222 9.36 29.78 6.12
CA ASN A 222 10.63 29.32 6.68
C ASN A 222 11.19 28.10 5.95
N ARG A 223 10.34 27.37 5.21
CA ARG A 223 10.73 26.26 4.32
C ARG A 223 10.79 26.68 2.83
N GLY A 224 10.75 27.98 2.55
CA GLY A 224 10.70 28.50 1.18
C GLY A 224 9.39 28.23 0.43
N ILE A 225 8.32 27.90 1.15
CA ILE A 225 7.00 27.62 0.57
C ILE A 225 6.06 28.76 0.98
N PRO A 226 5.65 29.65 0.06
CA PRO A 226 4.72 30.74 0.37
C PRO A 226 3.42 30.21 1.00
N GLY A 227 2.81 30.96 1.90
CA GLY A 227 1.51 30.62 2.48
C GLY A 227 0.43 30.43 1.41
N VAL A 228 -0.67 29.78 1.77
CA VAL A 228 -1.83 29.70 0.86
C VAL A 228 -2.38 31.10 0.63
N PRO A 229 -2.57 31.54 -0.64
CA PRO A 229 -3.10 32.87 -0.94
C PRO A 229 -4.47 33.11 -0.30
N LYS A 230 -4.76 34.37 0.06
CA LYS A 230 -6.00 34.74 0.79
C LYS A 230 -7.25 34.45 -0.04
N ASP A 231 -7.22 34.78 -1.33
CA ASP A 231 -8.30 34.50 -2.28
C ASP A 231 -8.59 33.01 -2.42
N VAL A 232 -7.54 32.16 -2.45
CA VAL A 232 -7.69 30.70 -2.44
C VAL A 232 -8.36 30.22 -1.15
N THR A 233 -7.95 30.75 0.02
CA THR A 233 -8.56 30.33 1.29
C THR A 233 -10.02 30.77 1.40
N GLU A 234 -10.38 31.93 0.86
CA GLU A 234 -11.76 32.43 0.79
C GLU A 234 -12.61 31.56 -0.15
N THR A 235 -12.09 31.26 -1.35
CA THR A 235 -12.77 30.40 -2.32
C THR A 235 -12.96 28.97 -1.77
N LEU A 236 -11.95 28.40 -1.11
CA LEU A 236 -12.07 27.07 -0.52
C LEU A 236 -13.17 27.02 0.56
N LYS A 237 -13.30 28.04 1.40
CA LYS A 237 -14.39 28.12 2.39
C LYS A 237 -15.77 28.20 1.73
N GLU A 238 -15.86 28.95 0.64
CA GLU A 238 -17.11 29.05 -0.13
C GLU A 238 -17.49 27.74 -0.80
N LYS A 239 -16.53 27.08 -1.46
CA LYS A 239 -16.76 25.85 -2.23
C LYS A 239 -16.91 24.62 -1.37
N LEU A 240 -16.27 24.60 -0.19
CA LEU A 240 -16.21 23.46 0.73
C LEU A 240 -16.73 23.86 2.13
N PRO A 241 -17.99 24.33 2.26
CA PRO A 241 -18.51 24.91 3.52
C PRO A 241 -18.61 23.88 4.66
N GLN A 242 -18.65 22.58 4.35
CA GLN A 242 -18.74 21.50 5.33
C GLN A 242 -17.37 20.91 5.71
N THR A 243 -16.29 21.36 5.04
CA THR A 243 -14.94 20.83 5.25
C THR A 243 -14.22 21.59 6.35
N GLN A 244 -13.66 20.90 7.32
CA GLN A 244 -12.70 21.47 8.26
C GLN A 244 -11.38 21.75 7.53
N ILE A 245 -11.11 23.03 7.23
CA ILE A 245 -9.90 23.43 6.49
C ILE A 245 -8.89 24.02 7.46
N ASN A 246 -7.66 23.52 7.46
CA ASN A 246 -6.57 24.05 8.27
C ASN A 246 -5.35 24.40 7.40
N TRP A 247 -4.95 25.70 7.41
CA TRP A 247 -3.74 26.21 6.76
C TRP A 247 -2.80 26.92 7.75
N LYS A 248 -3.09 26.83 9.08
CA LYS A 248 -2.34 27.53 10.14
C LYS A 248 -1.50 26.61 11.00
N ALA A 249 -1.95 25.38 11.24
CA ALA A 249 -1.26 24.42 12.06
C ALA A 249 -0.41 23.47 11.19
N GLU A 250 0.72 23.02 11.71
CA GLU A 250 1.58 22.03 11.08
C GLU A 250 0.82 20.73 10.74
N PRO A 251 1.27 19.94 9.75
CA PRO A 251 0.52 18.80 9.21
C PRO A 251 0.07 17.77 10.24
N THR A 252 0.81 17.60 11.33
CA THR A 252 0.50 16.64 12.39
C THR A 252 -0.21 17.24 13.60
N LEU A 253 -0.47 18.57 13.57
CA LEU A 253 -1.09 19.31 14.66
C LEU A 253 -2.47 19.85 14.26
N GLY A 254 -3.08 20.61 15.15
CA GLY A 254 -4.35 21.31 14.89
C GLY A 254 -5.54 20.38 14.72
N GLY A 255 -5.55 19.22 15.36
CA GLY A 255 -6.63 18.25 15.33
C GLY A 255 -6.44 17.12 14.31
N TRP A 256 -5.33 17.09 13.53
CA TRP A 256 -5.13 16.01 12.56
C TRP A 256 -4.91 14.65 13.22
N ARG A 257 -4.00 14.60 14.21
CA ARG A 257 -3.64 13.37 14.92
C ARG A 257 -4.57 13.05 16.09
N GLU A 258 -5.38 14.00 16.51
CA GLU A 258 -6.37 13.88 17.58
C GLU A 258 -7.73 13.38 17.07
N HIS A 259 -7.91 13.25 15.76
CA HIS A 259 -9.16 12.75 15.19
C HIS A 259 -9.30 11.22 15.36
N PRO A 260 -10.51 10.70 15.63
CA PRO A 260 -10.75 9.26 15.80
C PRO A 260 -10.24 8.38 14.65
N HIS A 261 -10.28 8.87 13.40
CA HIS A 261 -9.70 8.15 12.27
C HIS A 261 -8.23 7.80 12.48
N TYR A 262 -7.46 8.68 13.13
CA TYR A 262 -6.05 8.41 13.37
C TYR A 262 -5.83 7.32 14.43
N ASP A 263 -6.71 7.20 15.41
CA ASP A 263 -6.66 6.09 16.37
C ASP A 263 -6.94 4.75 15.69
N VAL A 264 -7.96 4.70 14.83
CA VAL A 264 -8.26 3.52 13.99
C VAL A 264 -7.07 3.17 13.08
N ILE A 265 -6.43 4.16 12.45
CA ILE A 265 -5.24 3.95 11.60
C ILE A 265 -4.09 3.34 12.40
N LYS A 266 -3.85 3.80 13.63
CA LYS A 266 -2.81 3.21 14.51
C LYS A 266 -3.10 1.74 14.80
N GLU A 267 -4.36 1.40 15.06
CA GLU A 267 -4.79 0.02 15.31
C GLU A 267 -4.60 -0.86 14.07
N MET A 268 -5.01 -0.40 12.88
CA MET A 268 -4.80 -1.12 11.61
C MET A 268 -3.35 -1.55 11.43
N PHE A 269 -2.41 -0.63 11.66
CA PHE A 269 -0.98 -0.89 11.45
C PHE A 269 -0.32 -1.70 12.57
N GLN A 270 -0.94 -1.78 13.74
CA GLN A 270 -0.52 -2.72 14.80
C GLN A 270 -0.97 -4.15 14.49
N GLY A 271 -2.18 -4.30 13.94
CA GLY A 271 -2.83 -5.58 13.70
C GLY A 271 -2.58 -6.18 12.32
N THR A 272 -2.06 -5.42 11.35
CA THR A 272 -1.89 -5.81 9.93
C THR A 272 -3.19 -6.15 9.19
N TYR A 273 -4.32 -5.67 9.69
CA TYR A 273 -5.66 -5.82 9.11
C TYR A 273 -6.35 -4.46 8.96
N TYR A 274 -7.31 -4.37 8.03
CA TYR A 274 -8.07 -3.15 7.81
C TYR A 274 -9.26 -3.05 8.76
N ILE A 275 -9.47 -1.84 9.31
CA ILE A 275 -10.64 -1.46 10.10
C ILE A 275 -11.32 -0.28 9.40
N PRO A 276 -12.57 -0.37 8.95
CA PRO A 276 -13.26 0.75 8.34
C PRO A 276 -13.46 1.89 9.35
N PHE A 277 -13.41 3.14 8.89
CA PHE A 277 -13.85 4.27 9.72
C PHE A 277 -15.36 4.17 9.96
N SER A 278 -15.83 4.75 11.06
CA SER A 278 -17.27 4.72 11.40
C SER A 278 -18.18 5.40 10.37
N ASP A 279 -17.60 6.28 9.57
CA ASP A 279 -18.24 7.08 8.53
C ASP A 279 -17.69 6.77 7.12
N SER A 280 -17.02 5.62 6.96
CA SER A 280 -16.59 5.08 5.66
C SER A 280 -17.78 4.81 4.74
N PHE A 281 -17.53 4.93 3.44
CA PHE A 281 -18.53 4.54 2.44
C PHE A 281 -18.70 3.02 2.44
N PRO A 282 -19.94 2.49 2.43
CA PRO A 282 -20.17 1.04 2.34
C PRO A 282 -19.62 0.47 1.03
N ASP A 283 -19.16 -0.78 1.08
CA ASP A 283 -18.73 -1.50 -0.11
C ASP A 283 -19.94 -1.80 -1.01
N GLY A 284 -19.90 -1.38 -2.25
CA GLY A 284 -20.89 -1.72 -3.27
C GLY A 284 -21.93 -0.64 -3.58
N GLU A 285 -21.98 0.46 -2.87
CA GLU A 285 -22.81 1.59 -3.29
C GLU A 285 -22.03 2.47 -4.27
N GLY A 286 -22.36 2.32 -5.56
CA GLY A 286 -22.01 3.33 -6.55
C GLY A 286 -22.61 4.65 -6.11
N GLN A 287 -21.85 5.73 -6.26
CA GLN A 287 -22.38 7.08 -6.02
C GLN A 287 -23.57 7.39 -6.94
N PRO A 288 -24.52 8.20 -6.48
CA PRO A 288 -25.60 8.71 -7.31
C PRO A 288 -25.11 9.56 -8.47
#